data_b4ae97d9613865140eab61d7fb3136ce
#
_entry.id   b4ae97d9613865140eab61d7fb3136ce
#
_cell.length_a   1.000
_cell.length_b   1.000
_cell.length_c   1.000
_cell.angle_alpha   90.00
_cell.angle_beta   90.00
_cell.angle_gamma   90.00
#
_symmetry.space_group_name_H-M   'P 1'
#
loop_
_entity.id
_entity.type
_entity.pdbx_description
1 polymer ?
#
loop_
_entity_poly.entity_id
_entity_poly.type
_entity_poly.pdbx_seq_one_letter_code
_entity_poly.pdbx_strand_id
1 'polypeptide(L)'
;MNWINNFVRPKIRGFLTTKREVPDNLWRTCPISGQMVFHKDLEANQFVFPGSDYHERMSAMERLSALFDDAAYEAVKVPGVAVDPLKFRDGRRYTDRLREAKTNTEMDDAVLVGEGALDGQPCLAAVQDFRFMAGSLGMAAGEAIIAGMLRAVEKKSPFILFAASGGARMQEGILSLMQMPRTTIAVQRLREAKLPYIVVLTNPTSGGVTASYAMLGDIHIAEPGALICFAGPRVIQQTIREQLPEGFQRSEYLVEHGMVDMVIHRHKLRETLSRLCRVLAGGRKLAAADKPVASEAAKSPPVESAKLNGSPHAVVKPAAGVSAKESTQSGNGAAKDKPPASSSVTVDQAARGKDKASKATPPPETLPSKDPPPASGKT
;
A
#
# COMPACT_ATOMS: atom_id res chain seq x y z
N MET A 1 58.44 -8.94 31.10
CA MET A 1 57.45 -7.87 31.35
C MET A 1 56.53 -7.72 30.13
N ASN A 2 55.65 -8.70 29.88
CA ASN A 2 54.75 -8.65 28.68
C ASN A 2 53.26 -8.80 28.99
N TRP A 3 52.88 -8.78 30.29
CA TRP A 3 51.48 -8.91 30.70
C TRP A 3 50.65 -7.67 30.36
N ILE A 4 51.22 -6.46 30.49
CA ILE A 4 50.53 -5.20 30.17
C ILE A 4 50.23 -5.07 28.68
N ASN A 5 51.12 -5.59 27.81
CA ASN A 5 50.91 -5.53 26.38
C ASN A 5 49.86 -6.52 25.84
N ASN A 6 49.73 -7.67 26.49
CA ASN A 6 48.85 -8.73 25.98
C ASN A 6 47.44 -8.74 26.60
N PHE A 7 47.25 -8.16 27.80
CA PHE A 7 45.98 -8.22 28.50
C PHE A 7 45.29 -6.83 28.67
N VAL A 8 46.06 -5.78 28.90
CA VAL A 8 45.52 -4.45 29.23
C VAL A 8 45.34 -3.60 27.98
N ARG A 9 46.30 -3.60 27.05
CA ARG A 9 46.18 -2.84 25.81
C ARG A 9 45.01 -3.27 24.88
N PRO A 10 44.68 -4.56 24.70
CA PRO A 10 43.51 -4.94 23.90
C PRO A 10 42.18 -4.49 24.52
N LYS A 11 42.06 -4.55 25.87
CA LYS A 11 40.84 -4.11 26.58
C LYS A 11 40.67 -2.59 26.53
N ILE A 12 41.74 -1.81 26.65
CA ILE A 12 41.69 -0.35 26.55
C ILE A 12 41.42 0.09 25.11
N ARG A 13 41.95 -0.58 24.08
CA ARG A 13 41.61 -0.33 22.68
C ARG A 13 40.12 -0.63 22.37
N GLY A 14 39.56 -1.68 22.98
CA GLY A 14 38.14 -2.00 22.85
C GLY A 14 37.22 -0.95 23.47
N PHE A 15 37.66 -0.25 24.52
CA PHE A 15 36.90 0.86 25.14
C PHE A 15 37.06 2.22 24.44
N LEU A 16 38.19 2.42 23.75
CA LEU A 16 38.50 3.68 23.07
C LEU A 16 38.07 3.68 21.59
N THR A 17 37.68 2.55 21.03
CA THR A 17 37.15 2.42 19.69
C THR A 17 35.70 1.96 19.72
N THR A 18 34.85 2.63 20.48
CA THR A 18 33.46 2.69 20.11
C THR A 18 33.44 3.59 18.85
N LYS A 19 33.70 2.98 17.68
CA LYS A 19 33.25 3.54 16.42
C LYS A 19 31.78 3.84 16.65
N ARG A 20 31.41 5.10 16.77
CA ARG A 20 30.03 5.51 16.55
C ARG A 20 29.75 5.02 15.13
N GLU A 21 29.10 3.89 15.01
CA GLU A 21 28.49 3.49 13.74
C GLU A 21 27.51 4.60 13.43
N VAL A 22 27.91 5.45 12.50
CA VAL A 22 27.01 6.41 11.89
C VAL A 22 25.96 5.55 11.21
N PRO A 23 24.68 5.61 11.57
CA PRO A 23 23.66 4.79 10.94
C PRO A 23 23.75 4.99 9.43
N ASP A 24 23.82 3.91 8.68
CA ASP A 24 23.95 3.91 7.20
C ASP A 24 22.82 4.68 6.50
N ASN A 25 21.80 5.10 7.23
CA ASN A 25 20.59 5.77 6.74
C ASN A 25 20.55 7.29 6.93
N LEU A 26 21.65 7.93 7.31
CA LEU A 26 21.66 9.39 7.55
C LEU A 26 21.52 10.21 6.26
N TRP A 27 21.92 9.65 5.13
CA TRP A 27 21.92 10.31 3.84
C TRP A 27 21.05 9.57 2.83
N ARG A 28 20.28 10.32 2.06
CA ARG A 28 19.47 9.81 0.96
C ARG A 28 20.00 10.39 -0.34
N THR A 29 20.08 9.57 -1.37
CA THR A 29 20.54 9.97 -2.70
C THR A 29 19.35 10.09 -3.63
N CYS A 30 19.20 11.25 -4.25
CA CYS A 30 18.16 11.47 -5.26
C CYS A 30 18.42 10.56 -6.48
N PRO A 31 17.46 9.76 -6.92
CA PRO A 31 17.66 8.86 -8.06
C PRO A 31 17.72 9.59 -9.40
N ILE A 32 17.31 10.87 -9.47
CA ILE A 32 17.32 11.67 -10.70
C ILE A 32 18.60 12.51 -10.77
N SER A 33 18.89 13.30 -9.73
CA SER A 33 20.02 14.24 -9.74
C SER A 33 21.32 13.68 -9.17
N GLY A 34 21.26 12.54 -8.44
CA GLY A 34 22.41 12.00 -7.70
C GLY A 34 22.78 12.82 -6.46
N GLN A 35 22.08 13.90 -6.15
CA GLN A 35 22.32 14.73 -4.97
C GLN A 35 22.07 13.95 -3.70
N MET A 36 22.97 14.07 -2.73
CA MET A 36 22.80 13.52 -1.38
C MET A 36 22.17 14.57 -0.47
N VAL A 37 21.12 14.19 0.24
CA VAL A 37 20.42 15.05 1.20
C VAL A 37 20.36 14.33 2.56
N PHE A 38 20.52 15.08 3.63
CA PHE A 38 20.39 14.52 4.98
C PHE A 38 18.96 14.08 5.24
N HIS A 39 18.78 12.90 5.83
CA HIS A 39 17.45 12.29 5.98
C HIS A 39 16.45 13.19 6.72
N LYS A 40 16.88 13.87 7.79
CA LYS A 40 15.99 14.78 8.54
C LYS A 40 15.59 16.02 7.75
N ASP A 41 16.48 16.53 6.89
CA ASP A 41 16.15 17.67 6.05
C ASP A 41 15.15 17.25 4.94
N LEU A 42 15.32 16.03 4.43
CA LEU A 42 14.38 15.46 3.47
C LEU A 42 13.01 15.19 4.10
N GLU A 43 12.97 14.69 5.33
CA GLU A 43 11.76 14.50 6.12
C GLU A 43 11.05 15.84 6.37
N ALA A 44 11.78 16.86 6.82
CA ALA A 44 11.25 18.21 7.00
C ALA A 44 10.72 18.82 5.70
N ASN A 45 11.29 18.43 4.55
CA ASN A 45 10.83 18.79 3.21
C ASN A 45 9.76 17.83 2.65
N GLN A 46 9.09 17.07 3.49
CA GLN A 46 8.07 16.10 3.10
C GLN A 46 8.56 15.07 2.05
N PHE A 47 9.80 14.64 2.14
CA PHE A 47 10.44 13.69 1.21
C PHE A 47 10.45 14.16 -0.26
N VAL A 48 10.53 15.46 -0.48
CA VAL A 48 10.79 16.05 -1.79
C VAL A 48 12.24 16.47 -1.86
N PHE A 49 12.98 15.97 -2.84
CA PHE A 49 14.39 16.32 -3.01
C PHE A 49 14.55 17.76 -3.51
N PRO A 50 15.30 18.61 -2.80
CA PRO A 50 15.57 19.98 -3.27
C PRO A 50 16.23 19.98 -4.64
N GLY A 51 15.83 20.89 -5.50
CA GLY A 51 16.45 21.12 -6.82
C GLY A 51 16.03 20.16 -7.93
N SER A 52 15.63 18.94 -7.61
CA SER A 52 15.10 17.99 -8.61
C SER A 52 13.59 17.83 -8.53
N ASP A 53 12.97 18.30 -7.45
CA ASP A 53 11.56 18.10 -7.12
C ASP A 53 11.10 16.62 -7.19
N TYR A 54 12.04 15.70 -7.03
CA TYR A 54 11.70 14.29 -6.98
C TYR A 54 10.97 13.96 -5.69
N HIS A 55 9.77 13.40 -5.82
CA HIS A 55 8.92 12.97 -4.71
C HIS A 55 9.28 11.54 -4.30
N GLU A 56 10.05 11.40 -3.22
CA GLU A 56 10.33 10.09 -2.62
C GLU A 56 9.07 9.57 -1.90
N ARG A 57 9.02 8.26 -1.67
CA ARG A 57 7.91 7.62 -0.96
C ARG A 57 7.90 8.06 0.50
N MET A 58 6.70 8.36 1.00
CA MET A 58 6.42 8.62 2.41
C MET A 58 5.76 7.40 3.05
N SER A 59 5.96 7.22 4.35
CA SER A 59 5.19 6.27 5.13
C SER A 59 3.74 6.71 5.30
N ALA A 60 2.88 5.77 5.65
CA ALA A 60 1.48 6.08 5.93
C ALA A 60 1.34 7.04 7.12
N MET A 61 2.13 6.85 8.18
CA MET A 61 2.11 7.71 9.37
C MET A 61 2.57 9.14 9.06
N GLU A 62 3.70 9.30 8.34
CA GLU A 62 4.20 10.61 7.94
C GLU A 62 3.18 11.36 7.06
N ARG A 63 2.52 10.64 6.15
CA ARG A 63 1.53 11.25 5.26
C ARG A 63 0.27 11.69 6.00
N LEU A 64 -0.23 10.90 6.94
CA LEU A 64 -1.36 11.30 7.78
C LEU A 64 -1.00 12.49 8.68
N SER A 65 0.21 12.48 9.27
CA SER A 65 0.72 13.60 10.08
C SER A 65 0.88 14.89 9.27
N ALA A 66 1.29 14.79 8.00
CA ALA A 66 1.41 15.96 7.12
C ALA A 66 0.04 16.48 6.62
N LEU A 67 -0.99 15.63 6.62
CA LEU A 67 -2.33 15.98 6.16
C LEU A 67 -3.14 16.68 7.25
N PHE A 68 -3.22 16.08 8.44
CA PHE A 68 -4.11 16.51 9.49
C PHE A 68 -3.54 17.69 10.31
N ASP A 69 -4.44 18.47 10.88
CA ASP A 69 -4.12 19.60 11.74
C ASP A 69 -3.33 19.12 12.95
N ASP A 70 -2.29 19.85 13.33
CA ASP A 70 -1.40 19.53 14.45
C ASP A 70 -0.82 18.09 14.42
N ALA A 71 -0.77 17.47 13.23
CA ALA A 71 -0.42 16.06 13.04
C ALA A 71 -1.28 15.08 13.87
N ALA A 72 -2.47 15.52 14.29
CA ALA A 72 -3.36 14.78 15.18
C ALA A 72 -4.43 14.00 14.40
N TYR A 73 -4.41 12.69 14.55
CA TYR A 73 -5.43 11.81 14.00
C TYR A 73 -5.65 10.58 14.89
N GLU A 74 -6.83 10.03 14.81
CA GLU A 74 -7.17 8.75 15.45
C GLU A 74 -7.17 7.64 14.39
N ALA A 75 -6.46 6.54 14.66
CA ALA A 75 -6.47 5.40 13.77
C ALA A 75 -7.83 4.69 13.81
N VAL A 76 -8.45 4.51 12.65
CA VAL A 76 -9.72 3.80 12.53
C VAL A 76 -9.52 2.32 12.79
N LYS A 77 -10.32 1.76 13.70
CA LYS A 77 -10.28 0.33 14.01
C LYS A 77 -10.78 -0.49 12.81
N VAL A 78 -9.92 -1.36 12.31
CA VAL A 78 -10.24 -2.25 11.19
C VAL A 78 -10.63 -3.63 11.71
N PRO A 79 -11.70 -4.26 11.19
CA PRO A 79 -12.05 -5.63 11.51
C PRO A 79 -10.92 -6.60 11.13
N GLY A 80 -10.70 -7.62 11.98
CA GLY A 80 -9.71 -8.64 11.71
C GLY A 80 -10.10 -9.55 10.54
N VAL A 81 -9.12 -9.95 9.74
CA VAL A 81 -9.30 -10.91 8.65
C VAL A 81 -8.49 -12.19 8.90
N ALA A 82 -8.87 -13.27 8.21
CA ALA A 82 -8.13 -14.52 8.28
C ALA A 82 -6.71 -14.34 7.76
N VAL A 83 -5.71 -14.85 8.49
CA VAL A 83 -4.30 -14.80 8.09
C VAL A 83 -3.98 -16.04 7.28
N ASP A 84 -3.51 -15.83 6.04
CA ASP A 84 -3.04 -16.88 5.11
C ASP A 84 -3.99 -18.09 4.98
N PRO A 85 -5.28 -17.89 4.60
CA PRO A 85 -6.23 -18.98 4.46
C PRO A 85 -5.83 -19.98 3.36
N LEU A 86 -5.04 -19.56 2.38
CA LEU A 86 -4.55 -20.39 1.29
C LEU A 86 -3.27 -21.17 1.63
N LYS A 87 -2.65 -20.89 2.79
CA LYS A 87 -1.37 -21.47 3.22
C LYS A 87 -0.29 -21.34 2.13
N PHE A 88 -0.20 -20.14 1.54
CA PHE A 88 0.66 -19.87 0.39
C PHE A 88 2.15 -20.00 0.72
N ARG A 89 2.87 -20.62 -0.19
CA ARG A 89 4.33 -20.78 -0.12
C ARG A 89 4.94 -20.81 -1.53
N ASP A 90 5.97 -19.95 -1.76
CA ASP A 90 6.77 -19.90 -3.01
C ASP A 90 8.25 -20.02 -2.70
N GLY A 91 8.83 -20.49 -1.86
CA GLY A 91 10.21 -20.47 -1.36
C GLY A 91 10.24 -20.03 0.11
N ARG A 92 9.37 -19.04 0.46
CA ARG A 92 9.09 -18.60 1.83
C ARG A 92 7.60 -18.69 2.10
N ARG A 93 7.21 -18.91 3.37
CA ARG A 93 5.79 -18.85 3.76
C ARG A 93 5.30 -17.42 3.70
N TYR A 94 4.04 -17.23 3.32
CA TYR A 94 3.41 -15.91 3.30
C TYR A 94 3.37 -15.28 4.70
N THR A 95 3.09 -16.08 5.74
CA THR A 95 3.12 -15.64 7.15
C THR A 95 4.47 -15.08 7.59
N ASP A 96 5.59 -15.59 7.05
CA ASP A 96 6.91 -15.07 7.36
C ASP A 96 7.15 -13.71 6.69
N ARG A 97 6.66 -13.54 5.46
CA ARG A 97 6.69 -12.24 4.75
C ARG A 97 5.84 -11.19 5.45
N LEU A 98 4.65 -11.57 5.94
CA LEU A 98 3.78 -10.67 6.70
C LEU A 98 4.46 -10.22 8.00
N ARG A 99 5.09 -11.13 8.74
CA ARG A 99 5.81 -10.79 9.97
C ARG A 99 6.95 -9.81 9.69
N GLU A 100 7.74 -10.06 8.67
CA GLU A 100 8.83 -9.18 8.26
C GLU A 100 8.30 -7.79 7.86
N ALA A 101 7.24 -7.73 7.05
CA ALA A 101 6.62 -6.47 6.65
C ALA A 101 6.09 -5.68 7.86
N LYS A 102 5.39 -6.33 8.80
CA LYS A 102 4.92 -5.72 10.05
C LYS A 102 6.06 -5.14 10.89
N THR A 103 7.15 -5.90 11.04
CA THR A 103 8.32 -5.45 11.80
C THR A 103 8.99 -4.25 11.15
N ASN A 104 9.12 -4.25 9.81
CA ASN A 104 9.82 -3.20 9.08
C ASN A 104 9.01 -1.91 8.92
N THR A 105 7.69 -1.98 8.99
CA THR A 105 6.81 -0.82 8.75
C THR A 105 6.07 -0.36 9.98
N GLU A 106 6.06 -1.16 11.06
CA GLU A 106 5.26 -0.94 12.27
C GLU A 106 3.75 -0.84 11.99
N MET A 107 3.31 -1.46 10.89
CA MET A 107 1.92 -1.48 10.44
C MET A 107 1.34 -2.90 10.48
N ASP A 108 0.04 -3.01 10.69
CA ASP A 108 -0.64 -4.30 10.63
C ASP A 108 -0.83 -4.84 9.22
N ASP A 109 -1.04 -3.96 8.25
CA ASP A 109 -1.09 -4.25 6.81
C ASP A 109 -0.77 -3.00 5.98
N ALA A 110 -0.90 -3.09 4.66
CA ALA A 110 -0.48 -2.05 3.71
C ALA A 110 -1.31 -0.74 3.78
N VAL A 111 -2.42 -0.69 4.51
CA VAL A 111 -3.29 0.49 4.59
C VAL A 111 -3.49 0.93 6.03
N LEU A 112 -3.22 2.21 6.29
CA LEU A 112 -3.56 2.88 7.53
C LEU A 112 -4.67 3.90 7.27
N VAL A 113 -5.70 3.91 8.12
CA VAL A 113 -6.81 4.85 8.03
C VAL A 113 -6.81 5.74 9.26
N GLY A 114 -6.80 7.06 9.03
CA GLY A 114 -6.89 8.07 10.07
C GLY A 114 -8.18 8.88 9.97
N GLU A 115 -8.74 9.22 11.13
CA GLU A 115 -9.82 10.21 11.31
C GLU A 115 -9.23 11.44 11.98
N GLY A 116 -9.40 12.64 11.40
CA GLY A 116 -8.83 13.87 11.94
C GLY A 116 -9.49 15.11 11.36
N ALA A 117 -8.90 16.26 11.61
CA ALA A 117 -9.34 17.52 11.05
C ALA A 117 -8.37 18.01 9.96
N LEU A 118 -8.91 18.56 8.88
CA LEU A 118 -8.17 19.22 7.80
C LEU A 118 -8.68 20.65 7.68
N ASP A 119 -7.87 21.64 8.12
CA ASP A 119 -8.26 23.04 8.28
C ASP A 119 -9.58 23.20 9.09
N GLY A 120 -9.65 22.51 10.23
CA GLY A 120 -10.79 22.52 11.14
C GLY A 120 -12.02 21.73 10.66
N GLN A 121 -11.95 21.04 9.51
CA GLN A 121 -13.05 20.23 9.00
C GLN A 121 -12.79 18.73 9.25
N PRO A 122 -13.76 17.98 9.77
CA PRO A 122 -13.61 16.54 9.92
C PRO A 122 -13.35 15.89 8.56
N CYS A 123 -12.36 15.01 8.51
CA CYS A 123 -11.98 14.29 7.32
C CYS A 123 -11.46 12.90 7.69
N LEU A 124 -11.70 11.93 6.82
CA LEU A 124 -11.06 10.63 6.89
C LEU A 124 -10.07 10.47 5.75
N ALA A 125 -8.92 9.88 6.06
CA ALA A 125 -7.92 9.57 5.06
C ALA A 125 -7.39 8.15 5.20
N ALA A 126 -7.30 7.43 4.10
CA ALA A 126 -6.62 6.15 3.99
C ALA A 126 -5.30 6.35 3.23
N VAL A 127 -4.24 5.81 3.76
CA VAL A 127 -2.91 5.83 3.12
C VAL A 127 -2.43 4.42 2.90
N GLN A 128 -2.15 4.10 1.65
CA GLN A 128 -1.55 2.84 1.25
C GLN A 128 -0.04 2.98 1.24
N ASP A 129 0.66 2.17 2.04
CA ASP A 129 2.11 2.24 2.21
C ASP A 129 2.81 1.21 1.33
N PHE A 130 3.58 1.71 0.37
CA PHE A 130 4.30 0.84 -0.56
C PHE A 130 5.37 -0.01 0.11
N ARG A 131 5.87 0.38 1.30
CA ARG A 131 6.88 -0.38 2.05
C ARG A 131 6.32 -1.70 2.56
N PHE A 132 5.02 -1.77 2.83
CA PHE A 132 4.37 -3.02 3.23
C PHE A 132 4.03 -3.85 1.99
N MET A 133 4.86 -4.84 1.67
CA MET A 133 4.66 -5.77 0.54
C MET A 133 4.27 -5.06 -0.77
N ALA A 134 4.99 -4.00 -1.13
CA ALA A 134 4.73 -3.14 -2.29
C ALA A 134 3.32 -2.51 -2.29
N GLY A 135 2.75 -2.22 -1.13
CA GLY A 135 1.41 -1.64 -1.01
C GLY A 135 0.31 -2.53 -1.60
N SER A 136 0.52 -3.84 -1.69
CA SER A 136 -0.39 -4.73 -2.42
C SER A 136 -1.74 -4.88 -1.74
N LEU A 137 -2.80 -4.90 -2.57
CA LEU A 137 -4.18 -5.09 -2.14
C LEU A 137 -4.39 -6.54 -1.69
N GLY A 138 -4.41 -6.77 -0.39
CA GLY A 138 -4.82 -8.03 0.25
C GLY A 138 -6.15 -7.88 0.98
N MET A 139 -6.59 -8.95 1.63
CA MET A 139 -7.84 -8.94 2.41
C MET A 139 -7.84 -7.86 3.50
N ALA A 140 -6.74 -7.74 4.26
CA ALA A 140 -6.63 -6.75 5.32
C ALA A 140 -6.59 -5.31 4.78
N ALA A 141 -5.84 -5.06 3.69
CA ALA A 141 -5.81 -3.76 3.02
C ALA A 141 -7.20 -3.38 2.48
N GLY A 142 -7.90 -4.32 1.83
CA GLY A 142 -9.26 -4.12 1.34
C GLY A 142 -10.25 -3.82 2.47
N GLU A 143 -10.17 -4.56 3.57
CA GLU A 143 -11.01 -4.32 4.74
C GLU A 143 -10.75 -2.94 5.38
N ALA A 144 -9.47 -2.51 5.45
CA ALA A 144 -9.11 -1.19 5.97
C ALA A 144 -9.72 -0.07 5.12
N ILE A 145 -9.64 -0.16 3.78
CA ILE A 145 -10.25 0.82 2.88
C ILE A 145 -11.77 0.86 3.07
N ILE A 146 -12.42 -0.30 3.13
CA ILE A 146 -13.87 -0.41 3.34
C ILE A 146 -14.26 0.19 4.68
N ALA A 147 -13.57 -0.16 5.76
CA ALA A 147 -13.82 0.38 7.10
C ALA A 147 -13.68 1.91 7.12
N GLY A 148 -12.66 2.46 6.46
CA GLY A 148 -12.47 3.90 6.33
C GLY A 148 -13.60 4.58 5.57
N MET A 149 -14.03 4.03 4.44
CA MET A 149 -15.14 4.58 3.66
C MET A 149 -16.48 4.52 4.42
N LEU A 150 -16.76 3.42 5.09
CA LEU A 150 -17.97 3.29 5.91
C LEU A 150 -17.94 4.22 7.12
N ARG A 151 -16.78 4.40 7.72
CA ARG A 151 -16.58 5.39 8.79
C ARG A 151 -16.81 6.82 8.29
N ALA A 152 -16.38 7.14 7.07
CA ALA A 152 -16.65 8.43 6.46
C ALA A 152 -18.16 8.66 6.25
N VAL A 153 -18.90 7.64 5.83
CA VAL A 153 -20.37 7.68 5.72
C VAL A 153 -21.02 7.92 7.09
N GLU A 154 -20.58 7.22 8.11
CA GLU A 154 -21.06 7.38 9.49
C GLU A 154 -20.83 8.81 10.02
N LYS A 155 -19.63 9.33 9.82
CA LYS A 155 -19.21 10.68 10.24
C LYS A 155 -19.70 11.79 9.31
N LYS A 156 -20.29 11.45 8.15
CA LYS A 156 -20.71 12.40 7.11
C LYS A 156 -19.57 13.31 6.66
N SER A 157 -18.38 12.74 6.54
CA SER A 157 -17.13 13.43 6.25
C SER A 157 -16.57 13.05 4.89
N PRO A 158 -15.79 13.90 4.21
CA PRO A 158 -15.04 13.53 3.01
C PRO A 158 -14.08 12.37 3.27
N PHE A 159 -13.83 11.58 2.24
CA PHE A 159 -12.85 10.51 2.27
C PHE A 159 -11.73 10.79 1.27
N ILE A 160 -10.49 10.76 1.74
CA ILE A 160 -9.28 10.95 0.92
C ILE A 160 -8.51 9.63 0.90
N LEU A 161 -8.09 9.19 -0.27
CA LEU A 161 -7.23 8.03 -0.43
C LEU A 161 -5.89 8.44 -1.03
N PHE A 162 -4.80 8.12 -0.35
CA PHE A 162 -3.45 8.14 -0.94
C PHE A 162 -3.10 6.74 -1.41
N ALA A 163 -3.10 6.53 -2.71
CA ALA A 163 -2.84 5.23 -3.31
C ALA A 163 -1.35 5.07 -3.66
N ALA A 164 -0.76 3.96 -3.20
CA ALA A 164 0.61 3.55 -3.55
C ALA A 164 0.67 2.02 -3.60
N SER A 165 0.67 1.43 -4.79
CA SER A 165 0.54 -0.02 -4.89
C SER A 165 1.13 -0.63 -6.16
N GLY A 166 1.70 -1.82 -6.01
CA GLY A 166 2.04 -2.71 -7.11
C GLY A 166 0.87 -3.55 -7.65
N GLY A 167 -0.34 -3.43 -7.05
CA GLY A 167 -1.53 -4.16 -7.49
C GLY A 167 -2.05 -5.18 -6.47
N ALA A 168 -2.70 -6.24 -6.95
CA ALA A 168 -3.28 -7.29 -6.12
C ALA A 168 -2.19 -8.14 -5.43
N ARG A 169 -2.45 -8.55 -4.17
CA ARG A 169 -1.52 -9.37 -3.37
C ARG A 169 -1.52 -10.82 -3.85
N MET A 170 -0.47 -11.18 -4.58
CA MET A 170 -0.34 -12.49 -5.23
C MET A 170 -0.49 -13.68 -4.26
N GLN A 171 0.01 -13.54 -3.02
CA GLN A 171 -0.03 -14.59 -2.00
C GLN A 171 -1.45 -14.93 -1.52
N GLU A 172 -2.40 -14.03 -1.71
CA GLU A 172 -3.80 -14.24 -1.37
C GLU A 172 -4.67 -14.65 -2.56
N GLY A 173 -4.08 -14.78 -3.76
CA GLY A 173 -4.74 -15.30 -4.95
C GLY A 173 -6.08 -14.62 -5.25
N ILE A 174 -7.13 -15.43 -5.45
CA ILE A 174 -8.48 -14.94 -5.75
C ILE A 174 -9.07 -14.07 -4.64
N LEU A 175 -8.68 -14.27 -3.38
CA LEU A 175 -9.17 -13.48 -2.25
C LEU A 175 -8.73 -12.02 -2.34
N SER A 176 -7.50 -11.79 -2.84
CA SER A 176 -7.01 -10.45 -3.17
C SER A 176 -7.84 -9.81 -4.30
N LEU A 177 -8.13 -10.57 -5.36
CA LEU A 177 -8.93 -10.06 -6.48
C LEU A 177 -10.36 -9.70 -6.04
N MET A 178 -10.94 -10.45 -5.09
CA MET A 178 -12.27 -10.16 -4.54
C MET A 178 -12.31 -8.86 -3.72
N GLN A 179 -11.18 -8.30 -3.34
CA GLN A 179 -11.17 -6.98 -2.69
C GLN A 179 -11.55 -5.84 -3.67
N MET A 180 -11.31 -5.99 -4.97
CA MET A 180 -11.69 -4.99 -5.96
C MET A 180 -13.22 -4.73 -5.97
N PRO A 181 -14.10 -5.73 -6.16
CA PRO A 181 -15.55 -5.48 -6.10
C PRO A 181 -16.02 -5.06 -4.70
N ARG A 182 -15.42 -5.57 -3.61
CA ARG A 182 -15.78 -5.17 -2.26
C ARG A 182 -15.52 -3.68 -2.00
N THR A 183 -14.36 -3.18 -2.37
CA THR A 183 -14.01 -1.76 -2.24
C THR A 183 -14.87 -0.89 -3.16
N THR A 184 -15.22 -1.36 -4.36
CA THR A 184 -16.14 -0.66 -5.27
C THR A 184 -17.54 -0.47 -4.65
N ILE A 185 -18.04 -1.48 -3.92
CA ILE A 185 -19.32 -1.36 -3.18
C ILE A 185 -19.20 -0.28 -2.09
N ALA A 186 -18.04 -0.18 -1.40
CA ALA A 186 -17.85 0.87 -0.41
C ALA A 186 -17.79 2.28 -1.03
N VAL A 187 -17.19 2.44 -2.22
CA VAL A 187 -17.26 3.69 -3.00
C VAL A 187 -18.71 4.04 -3.32
N GLN A 188 -19.53 3.07 -3.70
CA GLN A 188 -20.95 3.32 -3.96
C GLN A 188 -21.69 3.85 -2.73
N ARG A 189 -21.33 3.39 -1.51
CA ARG A 189 -21.88 3.92 -0.25
C ARG A 189 -21.53 5.39 -0.03
N LEU A 190 -20.30 5.81 -0.36
CA LEU A 190 -19.93 7.24 -0.32
C LEU A 190 -20.76 8.07 -1.30
N ARG A 191 -20.96 7.58 -2.52
CA ARG A 191 -21.79 8.25 -3.54
C ARG A 191 -23.25 8.38 -3.13
N GLU A 192 -23.84 7.32 -2.57
CA GLU A 192 -25.20 7.33 -2.01
C GLU A 192 -25.34 8.36 -0.89
N ALA A 193 -24.33 8.48 -0.04
CA ALA A 193 -24.25 9.47 1.02
C ALA A 193 -23.92 10.89 0.53
N LYS A 194 -23.59 11.06 -0.75
CA LYS A 194 -23.18 12.32 -1.38
C LYS A 194 -21.95 12.94 -0.68
N LEU A 195 -20.98 12.10 -0.34
CA LEU A 195 -19.74 12.49 0.30
C LEU A 195 -18.61 12.51 -0.72
N PRO A 196 -17.74 13.52 -0.70
CA PRO A 196 -16.60 13.59 -1.59
C PRO A 196 -15.63 12.43 -1.39
N TYR A 197 -15.23 11.81 -2.48
CA TYR A 197 -14.16 10.82 -2.53
C TYR A 197 -13.03 11.33 -3.40
N ILE A 198 -11.91 11.72 -2.80
CA ILE A 198 -10.75 12.28 -3.50
C ILE A 198 -9.62 11.27 -3.46
N VAL A 199 -9.01 10.98 -4.61
CA VAL A 199 -7.89 10.04 -4.71
C VAL A 199 -6.63 10.80 -5.08
N VAL A 200 -5.58 10.57 -4.29
CA VAL A 200 -4.21 11.04 -4.56
C VAL A 200 -3.38 9.84 -5.02
N LEU A 201 -3.03 9.85 -6.29
CA LEU A 201 -2.25 8.80 -6.93
C LEU A 201 -0.76 9.09 -6.76
N THR A 202 -0.05 8.22 -6.05
CA THR A 202 1.38 8.37 -5.76
C THR A 202 2.21 7.31 -6.49
N ASN A 203 3.53 7.43 -6.42
CA ASN A 203 4.47 6.63 -7.20
C ASN A 203 4.88 5.33 -6.48
N PRO A 204 4.57 4.13 -7.03
CA PRO A 204 3.66 3.84 -8.15
C PRO A 204 2.23 3.52 -7.67
N THR A 205 1.25 3.67 -8.56
CA THR A 205 -0.10 3.11 -8.38
C THR A 205 -0.45 2.26 -9.59
N SER A 206 -0.64 0.95 -9.42
CA SER A 206 -0.76 0.04 -10.56
C SER A 206 -1.68 -1.17 -10.33
N GLY A 207 -1.94 -1.90 -11.39
CA GLY A 207 -2.63 -3.20 -11.39
C GLY A 207 -4.07 -3.13 -10.91
N GLY A 208 -4.47 -4.08 -10.06
CA GLY A 208 -5.83 -4.19 -9.53
C GLY A 208 -6.29 -2.97 -8.72
N VAL A 209 -5.36 -2.17 -8.20
CA VAL A 209 -5.66 -0.94 -7.45
C VAL A 209 -6.17 0.15 -8.39
N THR A 210 -5.49 0.40 -9.52
CA THR A 210 -5.98 1.31 -10.56
C THR A 210 -7.22 0.78 -11.27
N ALA A 211 -7.35 -0.55 -11.41
CA ALA A 211 -8.54 -1.17 -12.00
C ALA A 211 -9.77 -1.16 -11.07
N SER A 212 -9.68 -0.58 -9.89
CA SER A 212 -10.77 -0.55 -8.91
C SER A 212 -10.84 0.81 -8.19
N TYR A 213 -10.82 0.82 -6.89
CA TYR A 213 -11.11 1.99 -6.05
C TYR A 213 -10.23 3.21 -6.33
N ALA A 214 -8.98 3.05 -6.77
CA ALA A 214 -8.09 4.19 -7.00
C ALA A 214 -8.50 5.07 -8.20
N MET A 215 -9.28 4.53 -9.15
CA MET A 215 -9.80 5.27 -10.31
C MET A 215 -11.32 5.48 -10.23
N LEU A 216 -11.91 5.40 -9.04
CA LEU A 216 -13.33 5.63 -8.80
C LEU A 216 -13.61 6.87 -7.95
N GLY A 217 -12.60 7.71 -7.74
CA GLY A 217 -12.76 9.01 -7.06
C GLY A 217 -13.63 9.99 -7.84
N ASP A 218 -14.16 10.98 -7.14
CA ASP A 218 -14.79 12.13 -7.77
C ASP A 218 -13.74 13.07 -8.36
N ILE A 219 -12.53 13.09 -7.77
CA ILE A 219 -11.35 13.82 -8.26
C ILE A 219 -10.12 12.94 -8.09
N HIS A 220 -9.29 12.92 -9.14
CA HIS A 220 -8.02 12.22 -9.17
C HIS A 220 -6.86 13.23 -9.23
N ILE A 221 -6.08 13.28 -8.17
CA ILE A 221 -4.87 14.10 -8.09
C ILE A 221 -3.67 13.17 -8.21
N ALA A 222 -2.66 13.54 -8.98
CA ALA A 222 -1.39 12.80 -9.02
C ALA A 222 -0.24 13.64 -8.44
N GLU A 223 0.72 12.99 -7.78
CA GLU A 223 2.01 13.60 -7.48
C GLU A 223 2.87 13.68 -8.75
N PRO A 224 3.72 14.71 -8.91
CA PRO A 224 4.61 14.84 -10.07
C PRO A 224 5.45 13.58 -10.32
N GLY A 225 5.56 13.19 -11.57
CA GLY A 225 6.35 12.05 -12.02
C GLY A 225 5.85 10.68 -11.57
N ALA A 226 4.69 10.58 -10.92
CA ALA A 226 4.14 9.31 -10.45
C ALA A 226 3.82 8.37 -11.61
N LEU A 227 4.23 7.11 -11.48
CA LEU A 227 3.85 6.04 -12.40
C LEU A 227 2.46 5.52 -12.02
N ILE A 228 1.49 5.69 -12.92
CA ILE A 228 0.11 5.28 -12.72
C ILE A 228 -0.31 4.46 -13.93
N CYS A 229 -0.61 3.18 -13.72
CA CYS A 229 -0.86 2.27 -14.82
C CYS A 229 -1.67 1.05 -14.37
N PHE A 230 -2.30 0.36 -15.30
CA PHE A 230 -2.77 -1.01 -15.04
C PHE A 230 -1.61 -1.99 -15.26
N ALA A 231 -1.18 -2.19 -16.50
CA ALA A 231 0.01 -2.96 -16.82
C ALA A 231 1.24 -2.04 -16.83
N GLY A 232 2.31 -2.44 -16.15
CA GLY A 232 3.55 -1.65 -16.12
C GLY A 232 4.22 -1.55 -17.49
N PRO A 233 5.03 -0.49 -17.75
CA PRO A 233 5.67 -0.26 -19.04
C PRO A 233 6.47 -1.46 -19.56
N ARG A 234 7.19 -2.15 -18.68
CA ARG A 234 7.97 -3.35 -19.05
C ARG A 234 7.08 -4.47 -19.61
N VAL A 235 5.91 -4.70 -19.00
CA VAL A 235 4.98 -5.74 -19.45
C VAL A 235 4.43 -5.39 -20.82
N ILE A 236 4.07 -4.12 -21.04
CA ILE A 236 3.56 -3.65 -22.33
C ILE A 236 4.63 -3.82 -23.40
N GLN A 237 5.85 -3.29 -23.18
CA GLN A 237 6.97 -3.40 -24.13
C GLN A 237 7.31 -4.85 -24.49
N GLN A 238 7.30 -5.74 -23.51
CA GLN A 238 7.55 -7.17 -23.76
C GLN A 238 6.42 -7.84 -24.57
N THR A 239 5.19 -7.38 -24.40
CA THR A 239 4.01 -7.95 -25.07
C THR A 239 3.90 -7.47 -26.51
N ILE A 240 4.00 -6.16 -26.75
CA ILE A 240 3.86 -5.58 -28.09
C ILE A 240 5.19 -5.48 -28.83
N ARG A 241 6.34 -5.65 -28.12
CA ARG A 241 7.72 -5.56 -28.65
C ARG A 241 8.06 -4.20 -29.28
N GLU A 242 7.43 -3.13 -28.79
CA GLU A 242 7.66 -1.76 -29.22
C GLU A 242 8.19 -0.91 -28.07
N GLN A 243 8.87 0.17 -28.41
CA GLN A 243 9.29 1.17 -27.42
C GLN A 243 8.10 2.10 -27.12
N LEU A 244 7.87 2.37 -25.84
CA LEU A 244 6.83 3.28 -25.41
C LEU A 244 7.31 4.73 -25.52
N PRO A 245 6.40 5.69 -25.77
CA PRO A 245 6.74 7.11 -25.77
C PRO A 245 7.38 7.54 -24.45
N GLU A 246 8.21 8.58 -24.52
CA GLU A 246 8.77 9.19 -23.32
C GLU A 246 7.65 9.73 -22.42
N GLY A 247 7.81 9.55 -21.10
CA GLY A 247 6.80 9.96 -20.14
C GLY A 247 5.53 9.11 -20.11
N PHE A 248 5.43 8.06 -20.91
CA PHE A 248 4.25 7.19 -20.95
C PHE A 248 3.86 6.67 -19.55
N GLN A 249 2.58 6.79 -19.22
CA GLN A 249 2.00 6.42 -17.91
C GLN A 249 2.52 7.26 -16.72
N ARG A 250 3.22 8.38 -16.95
CA ARG A 250 3.53 9.34 -15.89
C ARG A 250 2.36 10.29 -15.67
N SER A 251 2.30 10.87 -14.49
CA SER A 251 1.22 11.79 -14.09
C SER A 251 1.00 12.93 -15.09
N GLU A 252 2.07 13.51 -15.65
CA GLU A 252 2.03 14.59 -16.62
C GLU A 252 1.36 14.13 -17.92
N TYR A 253 1.79 12.98 -18.42
CA TYR A 253 1.18 12.35 -19.59
C TYR A 253 -0.31 12.05 -19.38
N LEU A 254 -0.67 11.58 -18.19
CA LEU A 254 -2.03 11.18 -17.88
C LEU A 254 -3.00 12.36 -17.71
N VAL A 255 -2.53 13.50 -17.22
CA VAL A 255 -3.35 14.71 -17.14
C VAL A 255 -3.62 15.28 -18.55
N GLU A 256 -2.63 15.25 -19.44
CA GLU A 256 -2.79 15.64 -20.84
C GLU A 256 -3.80 14.76 -21.61
N HIS A 257 -3.91 13.48 -21.20
CA HIS A 257 -4.86 12.53 -21.79
C HIS A 257 -6.18 12.40 -21.02
N GLY A 258 -6.44 13.25 -20.04
CA GLY A 258 -7.71 13.31 -19.31
C GLY A 258 -7.96 12.13 -18.36
N MET A 259 -6.93 11.37 -17.99
CA MET A 259 -7.05 10.27 -17.02
C MET A 259 -6.89 10.72 -15.56
N VAL A 260 -6.28 11.87 -15.36
CA VAL A 260 -6.07 12.50 -14.05
C VAL A 260 -6.51 13.95 -14.16
N ASP A 261 -7.17 14.48 -13.13
CA ASP A 261 -7.71 15.84 -13.16
C ASP A 261 -6.61 16.89 -12.97
N MET A 262 -5.61 16.58 -12.13
CA MET A 262 -4.52 17.52 -11.85
C MET A 262 -3.25 16.83 -11.32
N VAL A 263 -2.11 17.44 -11.60
CA VAL A 263 -0.82 17.09 -11.02
C VAL A 263 -0.44 18.16 -10.01
N ILE A 264 -0.29 17.78 -8.73
CA ILE A 264 -0.08 18.72 -7.63
C ILE A 264 1.18 18.35 -6.86
N HIS A 265 2.08 19.33 -6.73
CA HIS A 265 3.27 19.20 -5.91
C HIS A 265 2.88 18.96 -4.44
N ARG A 266 3.61 18.07 -3.76
CA ARG A 266 3.28 17.61 -2.40
C ARG A 266 3.08 18.74 -1.40
N HIS A 267 3.90 19.78 -1.46
CA HIS A 267 3.78 20.94 -0.55
C HIS A 267 2.47 21.72 -0.70
N LYS A 268 1.82 21.63 -1.88
CA LYS A 268 0.52 22.29 -2.14
C LYS A 268 -0.67 21.34 -1.96
N LEU A 269 -0.38 20.06 -1.69
CA LEU A 269 -1.41 19.03 -1.68
C LEU A 269 -2.42 19.23 -0.56
N ARG A 270 -1.94 19.53 0.67
CA ARG A 270 -2.81 19.76 1.84
C ARG A 270 -3.79 20.90 1.61
N GLU A 271 -3.31 22.06 1.14
CA GLU A 271 -4.15 23.20 0.80
C GLU A 271 -5.18 22.87 -0.28
N THR A 272 -4.74 22.19 -1.34
CA THR A 272 -5.61 21.78 -2.44
C THR A 272 -6.71 20.83 -1.95
N LEU A 273 -6.36 19.82 -1.14
CA LEU A 273 -7.32 18.87 -0.58
C LEU A 273 -8.33 19.55 0.33
N SER A 274 -7.88 20.45 1.21
CA SER A 274 -8.77 21.22 2.08
C SER A 274 -9.79 22.03 1.26
N ARG A 275 -9.31 22.74 0.23
CA ARG A 275 -10.16 23.54 -0.65
C ARG A 275 -11.19 22.68 -1.37
N LEU A 276 -10.77 21.52 -1.93
CA LEU A 276 -11.66 20.61 -2.63
C LEU A 276 -12.71 20.01 -1.71
N CYS A 277 -12.31 19.55 -0.53
CA CYS A 277 -13.26 19.03 0.47
C CYS A 277 -14.32 20.08 0.80
N ARG A 278 -13.93 21.35 1.00
CA ARG A 278 -14.85 22.45 1.30
C ARG A 278 -15.83 22.73 0.16
N VAL A 279 -15.34 22.76 -1.07
CA VAL A 279 -16.16 23.03 -2.26
C VAL A 279 -17.15 21.90 -2.51
N LEU A 280 -16.66 20.66 -2.50
CA LEU A 280 -17.48 19.47 -2.80
C LEU A 280 -18.48 19.14 -1.69
N ALA A 281 -18.17 19.48 -0.44
CA ALA A 281 -19.12 19.36 0.65
C ALA A 281 -20.29 20.38 0.56
N GLY A 282 -20.28 21.23 -0.47
CA GLY A 282 -21.39 22.15 -0.75
C GLY A 282 -21.60 23.24 0.30
N GLY A 283 -20.54 23.69 0.97
CA GLY A 283 -20.61 24.70 2.05
C GLY A 283 -21.42 24.23 3.27
N ARG A 284 -21.77 22.93 3.35
CA ARG A 284 -22.28 22.34 4.58
C ARG A 284 -21.24 22.64 5.67
N LYS A 285 -21.66 23.30 6.76
CA LYS A 285 -20.88 23.24 8.00
C LYS A 285 -20.85 21.79 8.40
N LEU A 286 -19.77 21.10 8.02
CA LEU A 286 -19.48 19.79 8.56
C LEU A 286 -19.47 19.97 10.08
N ALA A 287 -20.09 19.06 10.83
CA ALA A 287 -20.18 19.17 12.28
C ALA A 287 -18.75 19.45 12.79
N ALA A 288 -18.61 20.50 13.61
CA ALA A 288 -17.30 20.84 14.19
C ALA A 288 -16.73 19.56 14.81
N ALA A 289 -15.48 19.24 14.45
CA ALA A 289 -14.81 18.11 15.05
C ALA A 289 -14.83 18.32 16.57
N ASP A 290 -15.40 17.38 17.31
CA ASP A 290 -15.15 17.29 18.75
C ASP A 290 -13.63 17.24 18.89
N LYS A 291 -13.07 18.24 19.60
CA LYS A 291 -11.62 18.28 19.80
C LYS A 291 -11.21 16.91 20.34
N PRO A 292 -10.23 16.25 19.73
CA PRO A 292 -9.74 15.00 20.29
C PRO A 292 -9.39 15.28 21.75
N VAL A 293 -10.02 14.57 22.68
CA VAL A 293 -9.60 14.57 24.08
C VAL A 293 -8.16 14.07 24.01
N ALA A 294 -7.22 14.97 24.33
CA ALA A 294 -5.81 14.62 24.41
C ALA A 294 -5.72 13.38 25.28
N SER A 295 -5.47 12.24 24.65
CA SER A 295 -5.15 11.02 25.35
C SER A 295 -3.93 11.33 26.20
N GLU A 296 -4.11 11.43 27.52
CA GLU A 296 -2.99 11.48 28.45
C GLU A 296 -2.08 10.31 28.10
N ALA A 297 -0.97 10.63 27.45
CA ALA A 297 0.07 9.66 27.19
C ALA A 297 0.39 9.01 28.54
N ALA A 298 0.09 7.74 28.64
CA ALA A 298 0.37 6.92 29.80
C ALA A 298 1.83 7.14 30.19
N LYS A 299 2.05 7.97 31.23
CA LYS A 299 3.32 8.05 31.91
C LYS A 299 3.58 6.69 32.50
N SER A 300 4.42 5.91 31.85
CA SER A 300 4.99 4.70 32.44
C SER A 300 5.66 5.09 33.75
N PRO A 301 5.32 4.47 34.88
CA PRO A 301 6.02 4.74 36.13
C PRO A 301 7.48 4.31 35.97
N PRO A 302 8.44 5.02 36.62
CA PRO A 302 9.85 4.66 36.54
C PRO A 302 10.05 3.26 37.14
N VAL A 303 10.76 2.40 36.39
CA VAL A 303 11.17 1.09 36.86
C VAL A 303 12.20 1.30 37.97
N GLU A 304 11.74 1.12 39.20
CA GLU A 304 12.59 1.08 40.39
C GLU A 304 13.33 -0.26 40.40
N SER A 305 14.65 -0.19 40.34
CA SER A 305 15.54 -1.32 40.34
C SER A 305 15.53 -1.99 41.72
N ALA A 306 14.72 -3.04 41.90
CA ALA A 306 14.71 -3.88 43.06
C ALA A 306 15.90 -4.87 43.00
N LYS A 307 16.76 -4.75 44.01
CA LYS A 307 17.91 -5.59 44.25
C LYS A 307 17.51 -7.04 44.49
N LEU A 308 18.17 -7.94 43.77
CA LEU A 308 18.18 -9.40 44.04
C LEU A 308 18.75 -9.68 45.44
N ASN A 309 17.97 -10.34 46.27
CA ASN A 309 18.48 -11.13 47.39
C ASN A 309 17.86 -12.56 47.33
N GLY A 310 18.73 -13.53 47.45
CA GLY A 310 18.56 -14.91 47.09
C GLY A 310 17.77 -15.82 48.02
N SER A 311 17.30 -16.87 47.40
CA SER A 311 17.26 -18.31 47.80
C SER A 311 16.41 -18.77 49.02
N PRO A 312 16.08 -20.08 49.09
CA PRO A 312 15.69 -21.08 48.11
C PRO A 312 14.46 -21.95 48.55
N HIS A 313 14.01 -22.84 47.64
CA HIS A 313 13.24 -24.08 47.84
C HIS A 313 11.82 -24.09 48.42
N ALA A 314 10.87 -24.44 47.60
CA ALA A 314 9.84 -25.44 47.93
C ALA A 314 9.26 -26.12 46.66
N VAL A 315 9.51 -27.41 46.58
CA VAL A 315 8.93 -28.38 45.65
C VAL A 315 7.49 -28.63 46.06
N VAL A 316 6.54 -28.49 45.17
CA VAL A 316 5.18 -29.05 45.34
C VAL A 316 4.86 -29.92 44.15
N LYS A 317 4.60 -31.21 44.49
CA LYS A 317 4.21 -32.32 43.62
C LYS A 317 2.76 -32.13 43.13
N PRO A 318 2.40 -32.75 41.97
CA PRO A 318 1.07 -32.71 41.44
C PRO A 318 0.11 -33.69 42.12
N ALA A 319 -1.11 -33.28 42.34
CA ALA A 319 -2.18 -34.16 42.79
C ALA A 319 -2.97 -34.73 41.59
N ALA A 320 -3.13 -36.03 41.64
CA ALA A 320 -3.80 -36.90 40.69
C ALA A 320 -5.33 -36.90 40.86
N GLY A 321 -6.03 -37.03 39.75
CA GLY A 321 -7.13 -37.99 39.57
C GLY A 321 -8.53 -37.59 40.02
N VAL A 322 -9.45 -37.45 39.09
CA VAL A 322 -10.80 -38.04 39.22
C VAL A 322 -11.23 -38.64 37.88
N SER A 323 -11.65 -39.87 38.00
CA SER A 323 -12.00 -40.96 37.15
C SER A 323 -13.25 -40.77 36.31
N ALA A 324 -13.23 -41.46 35.20
CA ALA A 324 -14.23 -41.87 34.24
C ALA A 324 -15.62 -42.27 34.75
N LYS A 325 -16.63 -42.12 33.90
CA LYS A 325 -17.69 -43.13 33.72
C LYS A 325 -18.06 -43.26 32.24
N GLU A 326 -17.78 -44.45 31.73
CA GLU A 326 -18.34 -45.05 30.52
C GLU A 326 -19.85 -45.25 30.64
N SER A 327 -20.53 -45.11 29.52
CA SER A 327 -21.74 -45.88 29.25
C SER A 327 -21.78 -46.28 27.79
N THR A 328 -21.51 -47.53 27.56
CA THR A 328 -21.73 -48.34 26.36
C THR A 328 -23.23 -48.43 26.02
N GLN A 329 -23.59 -48.26 24.76
CA GLN A 329 -24.59 -49.14 24.13
C GLN A 329 -24.36 -49.25 22.62
N SER A 330 -24.34 -50.50 22.19
CA SER A 330 -24.19 -51.11 20.91
C SER A 330 -25.32 -50.86 19.93
N GLY A 331 -25.05 -50.88 18.64
CA GLY A 331 -26.06 -51.04 17.59
C GLY A 331 -25.40 -51.19 16.20
N ASN A 332 -25.37 -52.44 15.73
CA ASN A 332 -24.92 -52.92 14.41
C ASN A 332 -25.62 -52.24 13.22
N GLY A 333 -24.90 -52.11 12.11
CA GLY A 333 -25.51 -51.87 10.82
C GLY A 333 -24.44 -51.65 9.73
N ALA A 334 -23.98 -52.73 9.13
CA ALA A 334 -23.09 -52.73 7.96
C ALA A 334 -23.85 -52.34 6.68
N ALA A 335 -23.32 -51.38 5.93
CA ALA A 335 -23.54 -51.37 4.48
C ALA A 335 -22.28 -50.79 3.78
N LYS A 336 -21.70 -51.61 2.99
CA LYS A 336 -20.63 -51.31 2.03
C LYS A 336 -21.23 -50.53 0.88
N ASP A 337 -20.68 -49.37 0.52
CA ASP A 337 -20.76 -48.86 -0.83
C ASP A 337 -19.45 -48.19 -1.25
N LYS A 338 -19.00 -48.63 -2.41
CA LYS A 338 -17.80 -48.23 -3.12
C LYS A 338 -17.96 -46.84 -3.73
N PRO A 339 -16.91 -46.02 -3.85
CA PRO A 339 -16.96 -44.79 -4.64
C PRO A 339 -16.81 -45.09 -6.16
N PRO A 340 -17.47 -44.32 -7.04
CA PRO A 340 -17.32 -44.48 -8.48
C PRO A 340 -16.04 -43.82 -8.98
N ALA A 341 -15.52 -44.43 -10.03
CA ALA A 341 -14.27 -44.16 -10.71
C ALA A 341 -14.23 -42.79 -11.42
N SER A 342 -13.05 -42.18 -11.39
CA SER A 342 -12.64 -41.06 -12.20
C SER A 342 -12.70 -41.35 -13.68
N SER A 343 -13.43 -40.54 -14.46
CA SER A 343 -13.35 -40.53 -15.91
C SER A 343 -12.28 -39.54 -16.36
N SER A 344 -11.17 -40.04 -16.82
CA SER A 344 -10.15 -39.36 -17.59
C SER A 344 -10.66 -39.01 -18.98
N VAL A 345 -10.70 -37.73 -19.32
CA VAL A 345 -10.89 -37.30 -20.72
C VAL A 345 -9.52 -37.18 -21.36
N THR A 346 -9.24 -38.15 -22.19
CA THR A 346 -8.14 -38.16 -23.17
C THR A 346 -8.48 -37.24 -24.32
N VAL A 347 -7.64 -36.25 -24.60
CA VAL A 347 -7.70 -35.48 -25.85
C VAL A 347 -6.86 -36.23 -26.89
N ASP A 348 -7.55 -36.70 -27.88
CA ASP A 348 -7.00 -37.40 -29.07
C ASP A 348 -6.32 -36.41 -30.01
N GLN A 349 -5.05 -36.66 -30.31
CA GLN A 349 -4.34 -36.08 -31.46
C GLN A 349 -4.56 -36.97 -32.66
N ALA A 350 -5.27 -36.53 -33.67
CA ALA A 350 -5.11 -37.07 -35.04
C ALA A 350 -5.66 -36.11 -36.11
N ALA A 351 -4.86 -35.78 -36.99
CA ALA A 351 -4.85 -35.97 -38.44
C ALA A 351 -4.64 -34.68 -39.25
N ARG A 352 -3.54 -34.75 -39.92
CA ARG A 352 -3.09 -34.02 -41.13
C ARG A 352 -4.20 -33.82 -42.18
N GLY A 353 -4.32 -32.62 -42.71
CA GLY A 353 -4.98 -32.31 -43.97
C GLY A 353 -4.27 -31.15 -44.67
N LYS A 354 -3.72 -31.43 -45.81
CA LYS A 354 -2.99 -30.53 -46.71
C LYS A 354 -3.92 -29.63 -47.51
N ASP A 355 -3.34 -28.47 -47.93
CA ASP A 355 -3.64 -27.68 -49.13
C ASP A 355 -4.86 -26.74 -49.09
N LYS A 356 -4.57 -25.40 -49.05
CA LYS A 356 -4.76 -24.52 -50.21
C LYS A 356 -4.29 -23.10 -49.92
N ALA A 357 -3.36 -22.67 -50.74
CA ALA A 357 -2.91 -21.28 -50.85
C ALA A 357 -4.10 -20.38 -51.24
N SER A 358 -4.34 -19.32 -50.46
CA SER A 358 -5.18 -18.20 -50.85
C SER A 358 -4.35 -16.93 -50.83
N LYS A 359 -4.39 -16.24 -51.96
CA LYS A 359 -3.65 -15.04 -52.32
C LYS A 359 -3.79 -13.93 -51.31
N ALA A 360 -2.66 -13.37 -50.88
CA ALA A 360 -2.56 -12.12 -50.18
C ALA A 360 -2.92 -10.94 -51.10
N THR A 361 -3.81 -10.09 -50.64
CA THR A 361 -4.10 -8.77 -51.24
C THR A 361 -3.08 -7.76 -50.72
N PRO A 362 -2.46 -6.94 -51.57
CA PRO A 362 -1.50 -5.91 -51.11
C PRO A 362 -2.22 -4.75 -50.41
N PRO A 363 -1.50 -4.04 -49.51
CA PRO A 363 -2.06 -2.87 -48.81
C PRO A 363 -2.24 -1.68 -49.75
N PRO A 364 -3.15 -0.73 -49.42
CA PRO A 364 -3.41 0.42 -50.27
C PRO A 364 -2.22 1.40 -50.27
N GLU A 365 -1.93 1.93 -51.44
CA GLU A 365 -0.91 2.95 -51.71
C GLU A 365 -1.16 4.24 -50.91
N THR A 366 -0.09 4.75 -50.34
CA THR A 366 -0.03 6.07 -49.70
C THR A 366 -0.14 7.19 -50.73
N LEU A 367 -1.13 8.07 -50.53
CA LEU A 367 -1.23 9.32 -51.27
C LEU A 367 -0.10 10.29 -50.90
N PRO A 368 0.44 11.03 -51.88
CA PRO A 368 1.55 11.98 -51.64
C PRO A 368 1.08 13.22 -50.87
N SER A 369 1.88 13.64 -49.91
CA SER A 369 1.77 14.89 -49.17
C SER A 369 1.86 16.09 -50.10
N LYS A 370 0.88 16.99 -50.07
CA LYS A 370 0.93 18.31 -50.70
C LYS A 370 1.73 19.26 -49.80
N ASP A 371 2.86 19.70 -50.27
CA ASP A 371 3.64 20.80 -49.68
C ASP A 371 2.82 22.13 -49.69
N PRO A 372 2.97 22.97 -48.64
CA PRO A 372 2.38 24.30 -48.65
C PRO A 372 3.18 25.25 -49.56
N PRO A 373 2.51 26.26 -50.19
CA PRO A 373 3.18 27.18 -51.07
C PRO A 373 4.10 28.19 -50.32
N PRO A 374 5.17 28.71 -50.96
CA PRO A 374 6.09 29.63 -50.34
C PRO A 374 5.48 30.99 -50.06
N ALA A 375 5.82 31.58 -48.91
CA ALA A 375 5.42 32.93 -48.54
C ALA A 375 6.03 33.96 -49.50
N SER A 376 5.21 34.74 -50.19
CA SER A 376 5.62 35.91 -50.96
C SER A 376 5.91 37.07 -50.02
N GLY A 377 7.18 37.50 -50.00
CA GLY A 377 7.56 38.78 -49.42
C GLY A 377 7.07 39.94 -50.28
N LYS A 378 6.61 41.00 -49.64
CA LYS A 378 6.63 42.36 -50.17
C LYS A 378 6.76 43.35 -49.02
N THR A 379 7.86 44.09 -49.14
CA THR A 379 8.14 45.49 -48.74
C THR A 379 7.54 46.00 -47.44
#